data_bb1e440f9cbc77703bfc20de41be4a2a
#
_entry.id   bb1e440f9cbc77703bfc20de41be4a2a
#
_cell.length_a   1.000
_cell.length_b   1.000
_cell.length_c   1.000
_cell.angle_alpha   90.00
_cell.angle_beta   90.00
_cell.angle_gamma   90.00
#
_symmetry.space_group_name_H-M   'P 1'
#
loop_
_entity.id
_entity.type
_entity.pdbx_description
1 polymer ?
#
loop_
_entity_poly.entity_id
_entity_poly.type
_entity_poly.pdbx_seq_one_letter_code
_entity_poly.pdbx_strand_id
1 'polypeptide(L)'
;MAEQPQSVKLIMTWDILPEHEQEYFEFVIREFIPGAQRLGCELSDAWATVYGNQPQILVGAVLPSLNRARQLLASPEWDVLHSKLMDFV
;
A
#
# COMPACT_ATOMS: atom_id res chain seq x y z
N MET A 1 -21.60 -22.90 6.79
CA MET A 1 -21.34 -22.25 6.52
C MET A 1 -20.75 -21.82 5.81
N ALA A 2 -21.13 -21.77 5.41
CA ALA A 2 -20.33 -21.33 4.58
C ALA A 2 -19.35 -20.60 5.03
N GLU A 3 -18.49 -20.70 4.59
CA GLU A 3 -17.57 -19.94 4.87
C GLU A 3 -17.56 -18.81 4.20
N GLN A 4 -17.36 -17.83 4.71
CA GLN A 4 -17.14 -16.61 4.18
C GLN A 4 -15.88 -16.58 3.55
N PRO A 5 -15.68 -15.95 2.41
CA PRO A 5 -14.38 -15.66 1.91
C PRO A 5 -13.66 -14.87 2.96
N GLN A 6 -12.48 -15.25 3.22
CA GLN A 6 -11.73 -14.62 4.26
C GLN A 6 -10.92 -13.48 3.70
N SER A 7 -11.61 -12.41 3.29
CA SER A 7 -10.92 -11.20 2.87
C SER A 7 -10.00 -10.71 3.96
N VAL A 8 -8.86 -10.20 3.57
CA VAL A 8 -7.91 -9.63 4.51
C VAL A 8 -7.62 -8.20 4.12
N LYS A 9 -7.32 -7.38 5.10
CA LYS A 9 -6.90 -6.01 4.84
C LYS A 9 -5.40 -5.93 5.08
N LEU A 10 -4.69 -5.47 4.07
CA LEU A 10 -3.27 -5.20 4.19
C LEU A 10 -3.12 -3.73 4.55
N ILE A 11 -2.51 -3.46 5.68
CA ILE A 11 -2.35 -2.09 6.14
C ILE A 11 -0.87 -1.74 6.07
N MET A 12 -0.57 -0.64 5.38
CA MET A 12 0.78 -0.17 5.20
C MET A 12 0.91 1.22 5.78
N THR A 13 1.99 1.48 6.50
CA THR A 13 2.21 2.78 7.11
C THR A 13 3.63 3.25 6.82
N TRP A 14 3.79 4.55 6.65
CA TRP A 14 5.12 5.12 6.48
C TRP A 14 5.09 6.63 6.72
N ASP A 15 6.29 7.21 6.84
CA ASP A 15 6.46 8.65 6.89
C ASP A 15 7.15 9.08 5.61
N ILE A 16 6.73 10.21 5.06
CA ILE A 16 7.34 10.75 3.84
C ILE A 16 8.64 11.46 4.22
N LEU A 17 9.70 11.22 3.47
CA LEU A 17 10.97 11.89 3.71
C LEU A 17 10.79 13.40 3.54
N PRO A 18 11.38 14.20 4.43
CA PRO A 18 11.27 15.66 4.32
C PRO A 18 11.74 16.14 2.95
N GLU A 19 10.99 17.09 2.40
CA GLU A 19 11.31 17.70 1.10
C GLU A 19 11.09 16.79 -0.10
N HIS A 20 10.52 15.61 0.11
CA HIS A 20 10.18 14.70 -0.98
C HIS A 20 8.69 14.55 -1.17
N GLU A 21 7.89 15.41 -0.54
CA GLU A 21 6.44 15.24 -0.54
C GLU A 21 5.85 15.27 -1.94
N GLN A 22 6.28 16.23 -2.76
CA GLN A 22 5.72 16.36 -4.10
C GLN A 22 6.06 15.15 -4.96
N GLU A 23 7.30 14.71 -4.92
CA GLU A 23 7.74 13.54 -5.67
C GLU A 23 7.01 12.29 -5.19
N TYR A 24 6.81 12.18 -3.88
CA TYR A 24 6.09 11.06 -3.30
C TYR A 24 4.67 10.99 -3.84
N PHE A 25 3.94 12.09 -3.82
CA PHE A 25 2.56 12.08 -4.28
C PHE A 25 2.45 11.82 -5.77
N GLU A 26 3.40 12.32 -6.56
CA GLU A 26 3.42 12.01 -7.98
C GLU A 26 3.66 10.52 -8.22
N PHE A 27 4.59 9.93 -7.47
CA PHE A 27 4.85 8.51 -7.58
C PHE A 27 3.63 7.69 -7.21
N VAL A 28 2.96 8.05 -6.11
CA VAL A 28 1.79 7.31 -5.65
C VAL A 28 0.69 7.32 -6.71
N ILE A 29 0.42 8.49 -7.29
CA ILE A 29 -0.67 8.61 -8.28
C ILE A 29 -0.30 7.92 -9.59
N ARG A 30 0.93 8.05 -10.03
CA ARG A 30 1.32 7.57 -11.36
C ARG A 30 1.76 6.13 -11.38
N GLU A 31 2.32 5.63 -10.29
CA GLU A 31 2.91 4.30 -10.28
C GLU A 31 2.39 3.40 -9.18
N PHE A 32 2.30 3.89 -7.95
CA PHE A 32 1.99 3.01 -6.83
C PHE A 32 0.55 2.51 -6.89
N ILE A 33 -0.41 3.41 -7.04
CA ILE A 33 -1.82 3.02 -7.11
C ILE A 33 -2.09 2.13 -8.31
N PRO A 34 -1.69 2.52 -9.54
CA PRO A 34 -1.94 1.65 -10.69
C PRO A 34 -1.20 0.31 -10.58
N GLY A 35 0.02 0.33 -10.06
CA GLY A 35 0.79 -0.89 -9.90
C GLY A 35 0.17 -1.84 -8.91
N ALA A 36 -0.28 -1.34 -7.77
CA ALA A 36 -0.94 -2.15 -6.76
C ALA A 36 -2.24 -2.74 -7.31
N GLN A 37 -3.00 -1.94 -8.06
CA GLN A 37 -4.25 -2.42 -8.65
C GLN A 37 -3.99 -3.55 -9.65
N ARG A 38 -2.94 -3.44 -10.44
CA ARG A 38 -2.59 -4.50 -11.39
C ARG A 38 -2.22 -5.80 -10.68
N LEU A 39 -1.71 -5.70 -9.46
CA LEU A 39 -1.36 -6.88 -8.67
C LEU A 39 -2.55 -7.44 -7.89
N GLY A 40 -3.73 -6.87 -8.05
CA GLY A 40 -4.92 -7.36 -7.37
C GLY A 40 -5.17 -6.74 -6.02
N CYS A 41 -4.47 -5.67 -5.70
CA CYS A 41 -4.60 -4.99 -4.43
C CYS A 41 -5.67 -3.91 -4.56
N GLU A 42 -6.81 -4.11 -3.93
CA GLU A 42 -7.87 -3.14 -4.01
C GLU A 42 -7.69 -2.13 -2.89
N LEU A 43 -7.22 -0.94 -3.24
CA LEU A 43 -6.97 0.09 -2.24
C LEU A 43 -8.31 0.61 -1.73
N SER A 44 -8.55 0.45 -0.44
CA SER A 44 -9.85 0.75 0.14
C SER A 44 -9.87 2.10 0.86
N ASP A 45 -8.74 2.50 1.44
CA ASP A 45 -8.71 3.74 2.20
C ASP A 45 -7.27 4.22 2.34
N ALA A 46 -7.13 5.51 2.56
CA ALA A 46 -5.83 6.12 2.82
C ALA A 46 -6.05 7.26 3.81
N TRP A 47 -5.18 7.36 4.79
CA TRP A 47 -5.30 8.35 5.84
C TRP A 47 -3.98 9.06 6.02
N ALA A 48 -4.05 10.34 6.33
CA ALA A 48 -2.86 11.11 6.71
C ALA A 48 -3.04 11.58 8.15
N THR A 49 -2.00 11.42 8.94
CA THR A 49 -2.03 11.91 10.32
C THR A 49 -1.69 13.39 10.31
N VAL A 50 -2.59 14.22 10.83
CA VAL A 50 -2.36 15.65 10.90
C VAL A 50 -2.04 16.09 12.33
N TYR A 51 -2.16 15.20 13.30
CA TYR A 51 -1.87 15.53 14.69
C TYR A 51 -1.61 14.25 15.47
N GLY A 52 -0.55 14.20 16.24
CA GLY A 52 -0.22 13.04 17.06
C GLY A 52 1.03 12.33 16.59
N ASN A 53 1.32 11.19 17.22
CA ASN A 53 2.55 10.45 16.98
C ASN A 53 2.38 9.23 16.09
N GLN A 54 1.28 9.14 15.38
CA GLN A 54 1.04 8.03 14.46
C GLN A 54 1.86 8.23 13.19
N PRO A 55 2.10 7.15 12.41
CA PRO A 55 2.76 7.32 11.12
C PRO A 55 1.99 8.30 10.25
N GLN A 56 2.73 9.01 9.41
CA GLN A 56 2.17 10.10 8.62
C GLN A 56 1.11 9.59 7.65
N ILE A 57 1.36 8.46 7.02
CA ILE A 57 0.47 7.89 6.01
C ILE A 57 0.08 6.47 6.40
N LEU A 58 -1.19 6.16 6.23
CA LEU A 58 -1.69 4.80 6.39
C LEU A 58 -2.52 4.47 5.15
N VAL A 59 -2.21 3.36 4.51
CA VAL A 59 -2.93 2.91 3.33
C VAL A 59 -3.48 1.52 3.61
N GLY A 60 -4.77 1.35 3.37
CA GLY A 60 -5.42 0.05 3.52
C GLY A 60 -5.79 -0.51 2.17
N ALA A 61 -5.61 -1.80 2.00
CA ALA A 61 -5.96 -2.51 0.79
C ALA A 61 -6.63 -3.82 1.14
N VAL A 62 -7.61 -4.21 0.35
CA VAL A 62 -8.35 -5.45 0.57
C VAL A 62 -7.89 -6.48 -0.45
N LEU A 63 -7.61 -7.69 0.03
CA LEU A 63 -7.28 -8.81 -0.82
C LEU A 63 -8.24 -9.96 -0.51
N PRO A 64 -8.50 -10.85 -1.50
CA PRO A 64 -9.51 -11.90 -1.32
C PRO A 64 -9.17 -12.89 -0.22
N SER A 65 -7.89 -13.09 0.07
CA SER A 65 -7.51 -14.08 1.08
C SER A 65 -6.10 -13.78 1.58
N LEU A 66 -5.76 -14.38 2.70
CA LEU A 66 -4.41 -14.28 3.25
C LEU A 66 -3.39 -14.88 2.27
N ASN A 67 -3.76 -15.94 1.59
CA ASN A 67 -2.88 -16.58 0.63
C ASN A 67 -2.54 -15.65 -0.51
N ARG A 68 -3.54 -14.92 -1.02
CA ARG A 68 -3.30 -13.94 -2.08
C ARG A 68 -2.43 -12.79 -1.59
N ALA A 69 -2.63 -12.37 -0.34
CA ALA A 69 -1.79 -11.33 0.24
C ALA A 69 -0.33 -11.78 0.31
N ARG A 70 -0.10 -13.02 0.72
CA ARG A 70 1.26 -13.56 0.78
C ARG A 70 1.88 -13.66 -0.60
N GLN A 71 1.11 -14.08 -1.60
CA GLN A 71 1.59 -14.14 -2.97
C GLN A 71 1.97 -12.76 -3.50
N LEU A 72 1.14 -11.77 -3.22
CA LEU A 72 1.43 -10.40 -3.61
C LEU A 72 2.75 -9.94 -3.01
N LEU A 73 2.91 -10.10 -1.70
CA LEU A 73 4.09 -9.59 -1.00
C LEU A 73 5.36 -10.33 -1.41
N ALA A 74 5.24 -11.53 -1.97
CA ALA A 74 6.38 -12.30 -2.44
C ALA A 74 6.65 -12.09 -3.93
N SER A 75 5.84 -11.30 -4.63
CA SER A 75 5.97 -11.17 -6.06
C SER A 75 7.11 -10.23 -6.44
N PRO A 76 7.79 -10.49 -7.57
CA PRO A 76 8.83 -9.56 -8.03
C PRO A 76 8.28 -8.17 -8.38
N GLU A 77 7.04 -8.12 -8.88
CA GLU A 77 6.41 -6.85 -9.22
C GLU A 77 6.19 -5.99 -8.00
N TRP A 78 5.77 -6.60 -6.89
CA TRP A 78 5.61 -5.87 -5.64
C TRP A 78 6.97 -5.38 -5.13
N ASP A 79 7.98 -6.22 -5.27
CA ASP A 79 9.31 -5.87 -4.80
C ASP A 79 9.85 -4.64 -5.53
N VAL A 80 9.64 -4.55 -6.84
CA VAL A 80 10.04 -3.38 -7.62
C VAL A 80 9.28 -2.15 -7.17
N LEU A 81 7.97 -2.28 -7.00
CA LEU A 81 7.12 -1.16 -6.60
C LEU A 81 7.49 -0.66 -5.21
N HIS A 82 7.70 -1.60 -4.29
CA HIS A 82 8.09 -1.26 -2.92
C HIS A 82 9.46 -0.58 -2.88
N SER A 83 10.40 -1.06 -3.68
CA SER A 83 11.72 -0.47 -3.74
C SER A 83 11.67 0.99 -4.20
N LYS A 84 10.81 1.28 -5.18
CA LYS A 84 10.64 2.66 -5.63
C LYS A 84 10.01 3.53 -4.55
N LEU A 85 9.05 2.98 -3.82
CA LEU A 85 8.42 3.71 -2.71
C LEU A 85 9.46 4.09 -1.66
N MET A 86 10.41 3.21 -1.42
CA MET A 86 11.42 3.45 -0.37
C MET A 86 12.36 4.60 -0.70
N ASP A 87 12.32 5.13 -1.92
CA ASP A 87 13.08 6.33 -2.25
C ASP A 87 12.46 7.59 -1.64
N PHE A 88 11.21 7.52 -1.22
CA PHE A 88 10.46 8.69 -0.77
C PHE A 88 10.02 8.62 0.69
N VAL A 89 10.22 7.49 1.35
CA VAL A 89 9.70 7.29 2.70
C VAL A 89 10.75 6.79 3.68
#